data_bbcfb5c4578f29b6d1f5631d38fee9b5
#
_entry.id   bbcfb5c4578f29b6d1f5631d38fee9b5
#
_cell.length_a   1.000
_cell.length_b   1.000
_cell.length_c   1.000
_cell.angle_alpha   90.00
_cell.angle_beta   90.00
_cell.angle_gamma   90.00
#
_symmetry.space_group_name_H-M   'P 1'
#
loop_
_entity.id
_entity.type
_entity.pdbx_description
1 polymer ?
#
loop_
_entity_poly.entity_id
_entity_poly.type
_entity_poly.pdbx_seq_one_letter_code
_entity_poly.pdbx_strand_id
1 'polypeptide(L)'
;MNNRINERRVDLADLTDEHLVKIQKYEIFRQEANHVREKDKKLIRELFRSFSNSYLMVGIGFQRAYGSILSGDYFDLLKLPGNRFLFVFSDISGHGLPAYTTLIRLRSAVILAVKDAENEYDRTGFLDYSRIISNISGKFTDIMDMSSSNDFASANFVFIEEGDRGIKLRFYNRSMLFPMVVRREPDGPKIINLNSEYEFWSPDKGYLLGSDVKHLISRDAYFNTPECCFEIYQGDMIFFYTDGITEAFDYRADNSQYGEKRLEQKLLEMSDLPPQLVVNSIFDSVYDFIGSHEYQKDDMTAVLIDLPHVD
;
A
#
# COMPACT_ATOMS: atom_id res chain seq x y z
N MET A 1 13.34 1.48 -40.41
CA MET A 1 14.75 1.51 -39.92
C MET A 1 14.77 0.72 -38.62
N ASN A 2 15.35 -0.47 -38.65
CA ASN A 2 15.40 -1.39 -37.53
C ASN A 2 16.44 -0.92 -36.50
N ASN A 3 16.01 -0.36 -35.40
CA ASN A 3 16.86 -0.25 -34.21
C ASN A 3 16.73 -1.55 -33.42
N ARG A 4 17.59 -2.52 -33.74
CA ARG A 4 17.87 -3.64 -32.85
C ARG A 4 18.58 -3.09 -31.63
N ILE A 5 17.91 -3.07 -30.49
CA ILE A 5 18.56 -2.91 -29.19
C ILE A 5 19.42 -4.17 -29.03
N ASN A 6 20.73 -4.00 -29.15
CA ASN A 6 21.70 -5.03 -28.84
C ASN A 6 21.66 -5.31 -27.34
N GLU A 7 20.94 -6.36 -26.95
CA GLU A 7 21.16 -6.98 -25.66
C GLU A 7 22.60 -7.47 -25.60
N ARG A 8 23.45 -6.72 -24.93
CA ARG A 8 24.76 -7.23 -24.53
C ARG A 8 24.50 -8.28 -23.45
N ARG A 9 24.37 -9.55 -23.84
CA ARG A 9 24.63 -10.65 -22.93
C ARG A 9 26.05 -10.46 -22.40
N VAL A 10 26.17 -10.10 -21.14
CA VAL A 10 27.46 -10.06 -20.43
C VAL A 10 27.93 -11.51 -20.38
N ASP A 11 28.98 -11.83 -21.10
CA ASP A 11 29.57 -13.17 -21.01
C ASP A 11 30.15 -13.34 -19.62
N LEU A 12 29.79 -14.40 -18.90
CA LEU A 12 30.29 -14.67 -17.55
C LEU A 12 31.83 -14.75 -17.52
N ALA A 13 32.45 -15.04 -18.66
CA ALA A 13 33.90 -15.06 -18.84
C ALA A 13 34.56 -13.67 -18.81
N ASP A 14 33.80 -12.60 -19.02
CA ASP A 14 34.31 -11.20 -19.02
C ASP A 14 34.19 -10.52 -17.65
N LEU A 15 33.63 -11.20 -16.63
CA LEU A 15 33.49 -10.68 -15.29
C LEU A 15 34.81 -10.70 -14.54
N THR A 16 35.25 -9.56 -14.09
CA THR A 16 36.41 -9.46 -13.17
C THR A 16 36.02 -9.89 -11.76
N ASP A 17 37.00 -10.25 -10.93
CA ASP A 17 36.76 -10.56 -9.50
C ASP A 17 36.01 -9.43 -8.77
N GLU A 18 36.27 -8.18 -9.14
CA GLU A 18 35.57 -7.02 -8.60
C GLU A 18 34.08 -7.02 -8.96
N HIS A 19 33.72 -7.41 -10.19
CA HIS A 19 32.34 -7.55 -10.63
C HIS A 19 31.63 -8.69 -9.87
N LEU A 20 32.29 -9.82 -9.68
CA LEU A 20 31.75 -10.94 -8.93
C LEU A 20 31.50 -10.58 -7.46
N VAL A 21 32.41 -9.84 -6.82
CA VAL A 21 32.21 -9.34 -5.44
C VAL A 21 31.03 -8.37 -5.36
N LYS A 22 30.85 -7.49 -6.34
CA LYS A 22 29.70 -6.57 -6.40
C LYS A 22 28.39 -7.34 -6.55
N ILE A 23 28.35 -8.34 -7.43
CA ILE A 23 27.16 -9.20 -7.63
C ILE A 23 26.83 -9.94 -6.36
N GLN A 24 27.82 -10.55 -5.69
CA GLN A 24 27.59 -11.26 -4.42
C GLN A 24 27.04 -10.33 -3.33
N LYS A 25 27.60 -9.13 -3.17
CA LYS A 25 27.10 -8.15 -2.21
C LYS A 25 25.66 -7.72 -2.52
N TYR A 26 25.35 -7.53 -3.81
CA TYR A 26 24.00 -7.21 -4.26
C TYR A 26 23.02 -8.33 -3.88
N GLU A 27 23.34 -9.59 -4.15
CA GLU A 27 22.48 -10.73 -3.84
C GLU A 27 22.28 -10.91 -2.32
N ILE A 28 23.33 -10.72 -1.52
CA ILE A 28 23.23 -10.77 -0.05
C ILE A 28 22.25 -9.67 0.43
N PHE A 29 22.45 -8.42 -0.02
CA PHE A 29 21.58 -7.31 0.37
C PHE A 29 20.13 -7.53 -0.06
N ARG A 30 19.91 -8.06 -1.26
CA ARG A 30 18.59 -8.43 -1.77
C ARG A 30 17.91 -9.49 -0.91
N GLN A 31 18.67 -10.53 -0.48
CA GLN A 31 18.14 -11.57 0.41
C GLN A 31 17.79 -11.02 1.79
N GLU A 32 18.61 -10.15 2.37
CA GLU A 32 18.33 -9.48 3.64
C GLU A 32 17.07 -8.60 3.56
N ALA A 33 16.94 -7.80 2.51
CA ALA A 33 15.75 -6.97 2.28
C ALA A 33 14.47 -7.82 2.15
N ASN A 34 14.53 -8.97 1.46
CA ASN A 34 13.42 -9.90 1.37
C ASN A 34 13.07 -10.52 2.73
N HIS A 35 14.08 -10.90 3.51
CA HIS A 35 13.87 -11.49 4.82
C HIS A 35 13.16 -10.53 5.80
N VAL A 36 13.55 -9.25 5.80
CA VAL A 36 12.88 -8.21 6.60
C VAL A 36 11.41 -8.09 6.17
N ARG A 37 11.14 -8.02 4.89
CA ARG A 37 9.78 -7.88 4.37
C ARG A 37 8.87 -9.08 4.71
N GLU A 38 9.39 -10.29 4.67
CA GLU A 38 8.63 -11.48 5.06
C GLU A 38 8.30 -11.49 6.57
N LYS A 39 9.18 -10.94 7.41
CA LYS A 39 8.87 -10.73 8.83
C LYS A 39 7.74 -9.72 9.03
N ASP A 40 7.78 -8.59 8.29
CA ASP A 40 6.73 -7.57 8.36
C ASP A 40 5.37 -8.15 7.94
N LYS A 41 5.32 -8.91 6.84
CA LYS A 41 4.09 -9.60 6.41
C LYS A 41 3.54 -10.55 7.47
N LYS A 42 4.43 -11.33 8.12
CA LYS A 42 4.04 -12.25 9.18
C LYS A 42 3.45 -11.50 10.37
N LEU A 43 4.12 -10.45 10.82
CA LEU A 43 3.67 -9.62 11.94
C LEU A 43 2.28 -9.01 11.66
N ILE A 44 2.08 -8.46 10.48
CA ILE A 44 0.79 -7.88 10.08
C ILE A 44 -0.32 -8.93 10.10
N ARG A 45 -0.08 -10.14 9.56
CA ARG A 45 -1.05 -11.25 9.64
C ARG A 45 -1.37 -11.64 11.08
N GLU A 46 -0.38 -11.67 11.96
CA GLU A 46 -0.56 -11.99 13.38
C GLU A 46 -1.38 -10.90 14.09
N LEU A 47 -1.10 -9.62 13.80
CA LEU A 47 -1.85 -8.49 14.36
C LEU A 47 -3.32 -8.49 13.90
N PHE A 48 -3.60 -8.72 12.61
CA PHE A 48 -4.97 -8.86 12.13
C PHE A 48 -5.72 -10.02 12.80
N ARG A 49 -5.06 -11.16 13.01
CA ARG A 49 -5.65 -12.30 13.74
C ARG A 49 -5.92 -12.00 15.21
N SER A 50 -5.18 -11.08 15.82
CA SER A 50 -5.40 -10.65 17.20
C SER A 50 -6.55 -9.65 17.36
N PHE A 51 -7.09 -9.14 16.25
CA PHE A 51 -8.19 -8.20 16.22
C PHE A 51 -9.50 -8.92 16.42
N SER A 52 -10.15 -8.66 17.58
CA SER A 52 -11.48 -9.21 17.91
C SER A 52 -11.62 -10.74 17.71
N ASN A 53 -12.72 -11.33 18.08
CA ASN A 53 -13.06 -12.74 17.78
C ASN A 53 -13.36 -12.97 16.28
N SER A 54 -13.05 -12.02 15.41
CA SER A 54 -13.31 -12.12 13.98
C SER A 54 -12.24 -12.98 13.29
N TYR A 55 -12.69 -13.91 12.46
CA TYR A 55 -11.84 -14.79 11.65
C TYR A 55 -11.25 -14.05 10.45
N LEU A 56 -10.55 -12.92 10.69
CA LEU A 56 -9.92 -12.18 9.62
C LEU A 56 -8.80 -12.99 8.96
N MET A 57 -8.90 -13.11 7.65
CA MET A 57 -7.83 -13.67 6.82
C MET A 57 -7.17 -12.58 6.00
N VAL A 58 -5.84 -12.66 5.82
CA VAL A 58 -5.09 -11.64 5.10
C VAL A 58 -4.17 -12.26 4.07
N GLY A 59 -4.30 -11.81 2.82
CA GLY A 59 -3.36 -12.03 1.74
C GLY A 59 -2.50 -10.80 1.52
N ILE A 60 -1.19 -10.98 1.34
CA ILE A 60 -0.25 -9.89 1.10
C ILE A 60 0.64 -10.25 -0.08
N GLY A 61 0.62 -9.42 -1.12
CA GLY A 61 1.51 -9.43 -2.26
C GLY A 61 2.39 -8.19 -2.26
N PHE A 62 3.62 -8.39 -2.67
CA PHE A 62 4.58 -7.31 -2.78
C PHE A 62 5.65 -7.68 -3.79
N GLN A 63 5.88 -6.80 -4.76
CA GLN A 63 6.90 -6.99 -5.77
C GLN A 63 7.51 -5.64 -6.15
N ARG A 64 8.82 -5.57 -6.15
CA ARG A 64 9.57 -4.34 -6.46
C ARG A 64 9.68 -4.15 -7.97
N ALA A 65 9.80 -2.90 -8.40
CA ALA A 65 10.18 -2.56 -9.75
C ALA A 65 11.41 -3.36 -10.20
N TYR A 66 11.45 -3.75 -11.46
CA TYR A 66 12.54 -4.56 -11.99
C TYR A 66 13.90 -3.85 -11.81
N GLY A 67 14.87 -4.59 -11.30
CA GLY A 67 16.20 -4.05 -10.99
C GLY A 67 16.31 -3.27 -9.68
N SER A 68 15.21 -3.01 -8.98
CA SER A 68 15.23 -2.36 -7.66
C SER A 68 15.40 -3.39 -6.53
N ILE A 69 16.20 -3.02 -5.52
CA ILE A 69 16.39 -3.82 -4.30
C ILE A 69 15.38 -3.40 -3.22
N LEU A 70 15.05 -2.12 -3.21
CA LEU A 70 14.18 -1.47 -2.24
C LEU A 70 12.95 -0.92 -2.96
N SER A 71 11.86 -0.72 -2.22
CA SER A 71 10.58 -0.23 -2.71
C SER A 71 10.18 1.05 -2.01
N GLY A 72 9.43 1.90 -2.71
CA GLY A 72 8.71 3.04 -2.17
C GLY A 72 7.39 2.64 -1.51
N ASP A 73 6.77 1.55 -1.94
CA ASP A 73 5.51 1.08 -1.35
C ASP A 73 5.65 0.73 0.13
N TYR A 74 4.71 1.21 0.93
CA TYR A 74 4.70 1.02 2.37
C TYR A 74 3.32 0.57 2.85
N PHE A 75 3.31 -0.44 3.69
CA PHE A 75 2.14 -0.84 4.47
C PHE A 75 2.57 -1.25 5.87
N ASP A 76 1.76 -0.91 6.87
CA ASP A 76 2.00 -1.25 8.28
C ASP A 76 0.67 -1.33 9.04
N LEU A 77 0.66 -2.08 10.13
CA LEU A 77 -0.48 -2.17 11.03
C LEU A 77 -0.01 -1.90 12.45
N LEU A 78 -0.46 -0.80 13.04
CA LEU A 78 -0.08 -0.37 14.38
C LEU A 78 -1.27 -0.54 15.32
N LYS A 79 -1.01 -1.15 16.47
CA LYS A 79 -2.03 -1.26 17.52
C LYS A 79 -2.21 0.09 18.21
N LEU A 80 -3.47 0.44 18.46
CA LEU A 80 -3.87 1.61 19.22
C LEU A 80 -4.59 1.19 20.52
N PRO A 81 -4.70 2.07 21.50
CA PRO A 81 -5.49 1.82 22.70
C PRO A 81 -6.95 1.45 22.38
N GLY A 82 -7.56 0.62 23.25
CA GLY A 82 -8.96 0.25 23.13
C GLY A 82 -9.28 -0.73 22.00
N ASN A 83 -8.36 -1.67 21.72
CA ASN A 83 -8.52 -2.70 20.67
C ASN A 83 -8.81 -2.10 19.28
N ARG A 84 -8.07 -1.06 18.94
CA ARG A 84 -8.12 -0.37 17.66
C ARG A 84 -6.80 -0.52 16.95
N PHE A 85 -6.82 -0.34 15.62
CA PHE A 85 -5.59 -0.37 14.83
C PHE A 85 -5.55 0.81 13.86
N LEU A 86 -4.35 1.25 13.52
CA LEU A 86 -4.08 2.09 12.37
C LEU A 86 -3.39 1.25 11.31
N PHE A 87 -4.08 1.02 10.20
CA PHE A 87 -3.49 0.46 9.00
C PHE A 87 -3.03 1.61 8.11
N VAL A 88 -1.77 1.57 7.70
CA VAL A 88 -1.17 2.53 6.77
C VAL A 88 -0.89 1.80 5.47
N PHE A 89 -1.33 2.36 4.36
CA PHE A 89 -1.04 1.88 3.02
C PHE A 89 -0.65 3.06 2.15
N SER A 90 0.58 3.08 1.64
CA SER A 90 1.18 4.26 1.02
C SER A 90 2.06 3.88 -0.16
N ASP A 91 2.09 4.79 -1.13
CA ASP A 91 3.00 4.78 -2.25
C ASP A 91 3.84 6.07 -2.22
N ILE A 92 5.15 5.90 -2.30
CA ILE A 92 6.13 6.99 -2.29
C ILE A 92 6.58 7.29 -3.71
N SER A 93 6.66 8.56 -4.07
CA SER A 93 7.11 8.99 -5.39
C SER A 93 8.45 8.36 -5.81
N GLY A 94 8.44 7.69 -6.96
CA GLY A 94 9.60 6.98 -7.52
C GLY A 94 9.85 5.62 -6.88
N HIS A 95 11.00 5.03 -7.14
CA HIS A 95 11.34 3.67 -6.69
C HIS A 95 12.78 3.57 -6.19
N GLY A 96 13.13 2.45 -5.59
CA GLY A 96 14.49 2.15 -5.13
C GLY A 96 14.93 2.91 -3.89
N LEU A 97 16.22 3.20 -3.75
CA LEU A 97 16.79 3.75 -2.52
C LEU A 97 16.25 5.15 -2.15
N PRO A 98 16.05 6.10 -3.08
CA PRO A 98 15.46 7.40 -2.73
C PRO A 98 14.06 7.25 -2.11
N ALA A 99 13.16 6.54 -2.80
CA ALA A 99 11.80 6.30 -2.33
C ALA A 99 11.80 5.55 -0.99
N TYR A 100 12.64 4.54 -0.82
CA TYR A 100 12.80 3.82 0.45
C TYR A 100 13.25 4.74 1.59
N THR A 101 14.14 5.69 1.33
CA THR A 101 14.56 6.67 2.35
C THR A 101 13.39 7.52 2.80
N THR A 102 12.53 7.95 1.87
CA THR A 102 11.31 8.71 2.17
C THR A 102 10.27 7.85 2.88
N LEU A 103 10.15 6.55 2.53
CA LEU A 103 9.35 5.58 3.27
C LEU A 103 9.75 5.51 4.75
N ILE A 104 11.04 5.40 5.05
CA ILE A 104 11.53 5.35 6.46
C ILE A 104 11.17 6.63 7.20
N ARG A 105 11.22 7.79 6.55
CA ARG A 105 10.79 9.07 7.14
C ARG A 105 9.31 9.07 7.45
N LEU A 106 8.46 8.61 6.51
CA LEU A 106 7.02 8.50 6.73
C LEU A 106 6.71 7.53 7.88
N ARG A 107 7.32 6.34 7.87
CA ARG A 107 7.17 5.36 8.95
C ARG A 107 7.56 5.93 10.31
N SER A 108 8.64 6.69 10.38
CA SER A 108 9.07 7.35 11.62
C SER A 108 8.04 8.37 12.11
N ALA A 109 7.49 9.19 11.20
CA ALA A 109 6.44 10.15 11.53
C ALA A 109 5.17 9.45 12.07
N VAL A 110 4.77 8.32 11.44
CA VAL A 110 3.62 7.50 11.87
C VAL A 110 3.85 6.96 13.28
N ILE A 111 4.99 6.31 13.54
CA ILE A 111 5.30 5.73 14.85
C ILE A 111 5.30 6.80 15.95
N LEU A 112 5.91 7.95 15.69
CA LEU A 112 5.95 9.05 16.65
C LEU A 112 4.55 9.63 16.93
N ALA A 113 3.71 9.78 15.91
CA ALA A 113 2.35 10.29 16.07
C ALA A 113 1.46 9.30 16.84
N VAL A 114 1.61 8.00 16.59
CA VAL A 114 0.91 6.94 17.33
C VAL A 114 1.34 6.95 18.79
N LYS A 115 2.65 7.12 19.07
CA LYS A 115 3.14 7.21 20.45
C LYS A 115 2.59 8.44 21.20
N ASP A 116 2.49 9.57 20.52
CA ASP A 116 1.86 10.76 21.10
C ASP A 116 0.37 10.51 21.41
N ALA A 117 -0.33 9.81 20.52
CA ALA A 117 -1.74 9.46 20.71
C ALA A 117 -1.96 8.47 21.87
N GLU A 118 -1.05 7.50 22.06
CA GLU A 118 -1.07 6.60 23.23
C GLU A 118 -0.92 7.40 24.53
N ASN A 119 0.07 8.29 24.61
CA ASN A 119 0.31 9.14 25.78
C ASN A 119 -0.88 10.07 26.08
N GLU A 120 -1.56 10.56 25.04
CA GLU A 120 -2.77 11.38 25.20
C GLU A 120 -3.95 10.55 25.67
N TYR A 121 -4.14 9.36 25.12
CA TYR A 121 -5.19 8.43 25.53
C TYR A 121 -5.05 8.01 27.00
N ASP A 122 -3.84 7.72 27.49
CA ASP A 122 -3.58 7.39 28.88
C ASP A 122 -4.00 8.53 29.83
N ARG A 123 -3.96 9.76 29.36
CA ARG A 123 -4.31 10.95 30.13
C ARG A 123 -5.79 11.34 30.04
N THR A 124 -6.43 11.10 28.86
CA THR A 124 -7.78 11.62 28.54
C THR A 124 -8.83 10.53 28.38
N GLY A 125 -8.43 9.29 28.11
CA GLY A 125 -9.31 8.19 27.72
C GLY A 125 -9.89 8.32 26.31
N PHE A 126 -9.42 9.28 25.50
CA PHE A 126 -9.97 9.59 24.19
C PHE A 126 -8.90 9.57 23.09
N LEU A 127 -9.26 9.01 21.90
CA LEU A 127 -8.46 9.06 20.68
C LEU A 127 -9.09 10.01 19.67
N ASP A 128 -8.34 11.02 19.26
CA ASP A 128 -8.70 11.92 18.17
C ASP A 128 -7.96 11.49 16.89
N TYR A 129 -8.66 10.80 15.99
CA TYR A 129 -8.09 10.29 14.75
C TYR A 129 -7.63 11.41 13.82
N SER A 130 -8.42 12.46 13.68
CA SER A 130 -8.06 13.62 12.85
C SER A 130 -6.75 14.26 13.32
N ARG A 131 -6.58 14.37 14.64
CA ARG A 131 -5.36 14.87 15.25
C ARG A 131 -4.16 13.94 15.01
N ILE A 132 -4.36 12.62 15.06
CA ILE A 132 -3.30 11.66 14.74
C ILE A 132 -2.80 11.90 13.31
N ILE A 133 -3.73 12.03 12.34
CA ILE A 133 -3.40 12.27 10.93
C ILE A 133 -2.70 13.62 10.73
N SER A 134 -3.19 14.66 11.36
CA SER A 134 -2.54 15.99 11.36
C SER A 134 -1.11 15.91 11.91
N ASN A 135 -0.91 15.18 13.00
CA ASN A 135 0.42 14.98 13.61
C ASN A 135 1.35 14.18 12.69
N ILE A 136 0.85 13.12 12.01
CA ILE A 136 1.63 12.38 11.02
C ILE A 136 2.09 13.32 9.91
N SER A 137 1.15 14.08 9.34
CA SER A 137 1.43 15.04 8.26
C SER A 137 2.46 16.09 8.69
N GLY A 138 2.31 16.63 9.91
CA GLY A 138 3.25 17.62 10.45
C GLY A 138 4.64 17.07 10.65
N LYS A 139 4.76 15.95 11.37
CA LYS A 139 6.06 15.30 11.61
C LYS A 139 6.76 14.89 10.33
N PHE A 140 6.01 14.32 9.37
CA PHE A 140 6.58 13.94 8.07
C PHE A 140 7.11 15.15 7.32
N THR A 141 6.31 16.23 7.25
CA THR A 141 6.72 17.48 6.59
C THR A 141 7.96 18.09 7.24
N ASP A 142 8.02 18.14 8.56
CA ASP A 142 9.18 18.68 9.30
C ASP A 142 10.45 17.85 8.99
N ILE A 143 10.35 16.53 8.94
CA ILE A 143 11.46 15.64 8.59
C ILE A 143 11.91 15.88 7.13
N MET A 144 10.96 16.06 6.21
CA MET A 144 11.25 16.32 4.80
C MET A 144 11.94 17.67 4.61
N ASP A 145 11.46 18.72 5.27
CA ASP A 145 12.09 20.06 5.25
C ASP A 145 13.53 20.02 5.75
N MET A 146 13.78 19.34 6.87
CA MET A 146 15.13 19.19 7.44
C MET A 146 16.08 18.45 6.51
N SER A 147 15.56 17.57 5.67
CA SER A 147 16.36 16.78 4.72
C SER A 147 16.45 17.39 3.34
N SER A 148 15.81 18.54 3.08
CA SER A 148 15.75 19.22 1.77
C SER A 148 15.31 18.27 0.66
N SER A 149 14.38 17.35 0.95
CA SER A 149 13.86 16.39 -0.03
C SER A 149 12.52 16.89 -0.58
N ASN A 150 12.37 16.82 -1.89
CA ASN A 150 11.15 17.20 -2.61
C ASN A 150 10.24 15.99 -2.90
N ASP A 151 10.60 14.81 -2.37
CA ASP A 151 9.79 13.61 -2.52
C ASP A 151 8.43 13.80 -1.81
N PHE A 152 7.44 13.08 -2.29
CA PHE A 152 6.10 13.06 -1.72
C PHE A 152 5.58 11.64 -1.55
N ALA A 153 4.52 11.51 -0.79
CA ALA A 153 3.83 10.24 -0.57
C ALA A 153 2.32 10.42 -0.73
N SER A 154 1.69 9.44 -1.37
CA SER A 154 0.26 9.19 -1.25
C SER A 154 0.01 8.17 -0.15
N ALA A 155 -1.10 8.27 0.58
CA ALA A 155 -1.37 7.33 1.66
C ALA A 155 -2.87 7.21 1.98
N ASN A 156 -3.27 5.98 2.32
CA ASN A 156 -4.47 5.68 3.08
C ASN A 156 -4.08 5.41 4.54
N PHE A 157 -4.61 6.22 5.45
CA PHE A 157 -4.58 5.94 6.88
C PHE A 157 -5.95 5.42 7.26
N VAL A 158 -6.02 4.18 7.71
CA VAL A 158 -7.29 3.51 7.99
C VAL A 158 -7.34 3.09 9.44
N PHE A 159 -8.18 3.76 10.23
CA PHE A 159 -8.46 3.29 11.58
C PHE A 159 -9.48 2.16 11.51
N ILE A 160 -9.10 1.06 12.14
CA ILE A 160 -9.87 -0.17 12.18
C ILE A 160 -10.39 -0.35 13.59
N GLU A 161 -11.70 -0.46 13.73
CA GLU A 161 -12.37 -0.64 15.01
C GLU A 161 -13.54 -1.63 14.87
N GLU A 162 -13.96 -2.20 15.99
CA GLU A 162 -15.11 -3.09 16.01
C GLU A 162 -16.38 -2.29 15.70
N GLY A 163 -17.18 -2.76 14.75
CA GLY A 163 -18.48 -2.20 14.39
C GLY A 163 -19.64 -3.02 14.96
N ASP A 164 -20.86 -2.56 14.73
CA ASP A 164 -22.07 -3.21 15.27
C ASP A 164 -22.31 -4.60 14.66
N ARG A 165 -21.93 -4.82 13.40
CA ARG A 165 -22.16 -6.08 12.66
C ARG A 165 -20.93 -6.54 11.87
N GLY A 166 -19.80 -5.89 12.05
CA GLY A 166 -18.59 -6.13 11.27
C GLY A 166 -17.44 -5.30 11.76
N ILE A 167 -16.68 -4.79 10.83
CA ILE A 167 -15.52 -3.95 11.10
C ILE A 167 -15.75 -2.55 10.50
N LYS A 168 -15.62 -1.55 11.33
CA LYS A 168 -15.71 -0.16 10.93
C LYS A 168 -14.34 0.35 10.51
N LEU A 169 -14.27 0.89 9.32
CA LEU A 169 -13.09 1.49 8.73
C LEU A 169 -13.30 3.01 8.61
N ARG A 170 -12.37 3.78 9.18
CA ARG A 170 -12.32 5.23 9.04
C ARG A 170 -11.11 5.59 8.22
N PHE A 171 -11.35 6.06 7.01
CA PHE A 171 -10.32 6.44 6.07
C PHE A 171 -9.97 7.91 6.18
N TYR A 172 -8.68 8.19 6.17
CA TYR A 172 -8.10 9.50 5.93
C TYR A 172 -7.17 9.35 4.72
N ASN A 173 -7.68 9.70 3.56
CA ASN A 173 -6.95 9.53 2.29
C ASN A 173 -6.09 10.74 1.98
N ARG A 174 -4.86 10.50 1.58
CA ARG A 174 -3.88 11.50 1.14
C ARG A 174 -3.50 11.22 -0.31
N SER A 175 -4.43 11.50 -1.23
CA SER A 175 -4.26 11.30 -2.68
C SER A 175 -3.86 9.88 -3.10
N MET A 176 -4.20 8.86 -2.30
CA MET A 176 -3.96 7.44 -2.63
C MET A 176 -5.17 6.86 -3.36
N LEU A 177 -4.94 5.76 -4.11
CA LEU A 177 -6.04 4.95 -4.64
C LEU A 177 -6.88 4.37 -3.49
N PHE A 178 -8.21 4.32 -3.69
CA PHE A 178 -9.08 3.64 -2.75
C PHE A 178 -9.05 2.14 -2.97
N PRO A 179 -9.25 1.39 -1.88
CA PRO A 179 -9.43 -0.05 -1.99
C PRO A 179 -10.71 -0.38 -2.76
N MET A 180 -10.72 -1.55 -3.39
CA MET A 180 -11.93 -2.18 -3.91
C MET A 180 -12.52 -3.09 -2.84
N VAL A 181 -13.84 -3.08 -2.69
CA VAL A 181 -14.54 -4.03 -1.81
C VAL A 181 -15.30 -5.02 -2.67
N VAL A 182 -15.09 -6.30 -2.40
CA VAL A 182 -15.89 -7.38 -2.98
C VAL A 182 -16.89 -7.83 -1.93
N ARG A 183 -18.16 -7.65 -2.20
CA ARG A 183 -19.26 -8.15 -1.36
C ARG A 183 -19.81 -9.44 -1.93
N ARG A 184 -19.77 -10.50 -1.15
CA ARG A 184 -20.33 -11.79 -1.53
C ARG A 184 -21.81 -11.81 -1.19
N GLU A 185 -22.66 -11.65 -2.21
CA GLU A 185 -24.12 -11.69 -2.07
C GLU A 185 -24.67 -13.05 -2.56
N PRO A 186 -25.89 -13.45 -2.18
CA PRO A 186 -26.49 -14.73 -2.60
C PRO A 186 -26.65 -14.87 -4.13
N ASP A 187 -26.76 -13.76 -4.85
CA ASP A 187 -26.86 -13.69 -6.31
C ASP A 187 -25.50 -13.56 -7.02
N GLY A 188 -24.42 -13.60 -6.26
CA GLY A 188 -23.03 -13.54 -6.73
C GLY A 188 -22.24 -12.36 -6.16
N PRO A 189 -20.90 -12.40 -6.28
CA PRO A 189 -20.04 -11.33 -5.77
C PRO A 189 -20.19 -10.04 -6.59
N LYS A 190 -20.12 -8.90 -5.90
CA LYS A 190 -20.18 -7.56 -6.49
C LYS A 190 -18.98 -6.73 -6.05
N ILE A 191 -18.50 -5.86 -6.94
CA ILE A 191 -17.52 -4.83 -6.61
C ILE A 191 -18.26 -3.58 -6.12
N ILE A 192 -17.84 -3.09 -4.96
CA ILE A 192 -18.14 -1.75 -4.48
C ILE A 192 -16.89 -0.92 -4.69
N ASN A 193 -16.91 -0.05 -5.67
CA ASN A 193 -15.79 0.84 -5.96
C ASN A 193 -15.93 2.10 -5.10
N LEU A 194 -15.13 2.17 -4.03
CA LEU A 194 -15.16 3.31 -3.12
C LEU A 194 -14.80 4.64 -3.81
N ASN A 195 -14.10 4.61 -4.95
CA ASN A 195 -13.82 5.81 -5.72
C ASN A 195 -15.06 6.39 -6.42
N SER A 196 -16.01 5.53 -6.81
CA SER A 196 -17.21 5.93 -7.52
C SER A 196 -18.42 6.18 -6.61
N GLU A 197 -18.53 5.48 -5.50
CA GLU A 197 -19.65 5.62 -4.56
C GLU A 197 -19.55 6.87 -3.70
N TYR A 198 -18.32 7.30 -3.42
CA TYR A 198 -18.07 8.53 -2.70
C TYR A 198 -17.74 9.65 -3.70
N GLU A 199 -18.76 10.25 -4.35
CA GLU A 199 -18.66 11.57 -5.01
C GLU A 199 -18.06 12.65 -4.08
N PHE A 200 -17.91 12.30 -2.80
CA PHE A 200 -17.24 13.08 -1.77
C PHE A 200 -15.77 13.38 -2.04
N TRP A 201 -15.21 12.78 -3.05
CA TRP A 201 -13.83 13.03 -3.41
C TRP A 201 -13.74 14.13 -4.45
N SER A 202 -14.37 15.22 -4.07
CA SER A 202 -14.11 16.52 -4.65
C SER A 202 -12.63 16.91 -4.46
N PRO A 203 -12.16 18.01 -5.09
CA PRO A 203 -10.78 18.50 -4.89
C PRO A 203 -10.37 18.78 -3.43
N ASP A 204 -11.28 18.71 -2.48
CA ASP A 204 -11.04 18.79 -1.03
C ASP A 204 -10.49 17.47 -0.40
N LYS A 205 -10.05 16.52 -1.22
CA LYS A 205 -9.27 15.34 -0.77
C LYS A 205 -8.05 15.81 0.00
N GLY A 206 -7.66 15.01 0.98
CA GLY A 206 -6.36 15.21 1.58
C GLY A 206 -5.27 15.22 0.50
N TYR A 207 -4.43 16.24 0.53
CA TYR A 207 -3.33 16.42 -0.43
C TYR A 207 -2.21 15.40 -0.16
N LEU A 208 -1.36 15.16 -1.16
CA LEU A 208 -0.12 14.41 -1.01
C LEU A 208 0.67 14.90 0.20
N LEU A 209 1.35 13.97 0.85
CA LEU A 209 2.28 14.27 1.93
C LEU A 209 3.62 14.71 1.33
N GLY A 210 4.16 15.83 1.80
CA GLY A 210 5.45 16.34 1.34
C GLY A 210 5.62 17.84 1.58
N SER A 211 6.87 18.31 1.56
CA SER A 211 7.17 19.71 1.88
C SER A 211 6.67 20.68 0.81
N ASP A 212 6.80 20.35 -0.45
CA ASP A 212 6.43 21.25 -1.54
C ASP A 212 4.93 21.49 -1.63
N VAL A 213 4.12 20.47 -1.30
CA VAL A 213 2.65 20.57 -1.35
C VAL A 213 2.13 21.62 -0.35
N LYS A 214 2.71 21.71 0.84
CA LYS A 214 2.29 22.69 1.87
C LYS A 214 2.48 24.14 1.43
N HIS A 215 3.38 24.42 0.48
CA HIS A 215 3.60 25.77 -0.03
C HIS A 215 2.60 26.17 -1.12
N LEU A 216 1.90 25.20 -1.71
CA LEU A 216 0.94 25.43 -2.79
C LEU A 216 -0.50 25.63 -2.31
N ILE A 217 -0.78 25.27 -1.05
CA ILE A 217 -2.12 25.28 -0.46
C ILE A 217 -2.11 25.92 0.92
N SER A 218 -3.29 26.28 1.44
CA SER A 218 -3.36 26.81 2.81
C SER A 218 -2.95 25.74 3.83
N ARG A 219 -2.34 26.18 4.92
CA ARG A 219 -1.94 25.29 6.03
C ARG A 219 -3.12 24.46 6.54
N ASP A 220 -4.26 25.09 6.72
CA ASP A 220 -5.45 24.40 7.24
C ASP A 220 -5.94 23.34 6.27
N ALA A 221 -5.96 23.60 4.96
CA ALA A 221 -6.32 22.61 3.95
C ALA A 221 -5.32 21.44 3.91
N TYR A 222 -4.03 21.71 4.10
CA TYR A 222 -3.00 20.66 4.11
C TYR A 222 -3.15 19.72 5.30
N PHE A 223 -3.45 20.23 6.50
CA PHE A 223 -3.53 19.41 7.71
C PHE A 223 -4.92 18.82 7.97
N ASN A 224 -5.96 19.39 7.37
CA ASN A 224 -7.33 18.91 7.53
C ASN A 224 -7.68 17.88 6.46
N THR A 225 -7.49 16.61 6.79
CA THR A 225 -7.86 15.50 5.91
C THR A 225 -9.28 15.05 6.23
N PRO A 226 -10.20 15.05 5.27
CA PRO A 226 -11.57 14.58 5.49
C PRO A 226 -11.59 13.12 5.94
N GLU A 227 -12.50 12.80 6.88
CA GLU A 227 -12.79 11.42 7.28
C GLU A 227 -13.88 10.83 6.39
N CYS A 228 -13.64 9.61 5.92
CA CYS A 228 -14.67 8.76 5.31
C CYS A 228 -14.83 7.49 6.14
N CYS A 229 -16.07 7.12 6.46
CA CYS A 229 -16.38 5.92 7.19
C CYS A 229 -17.00 4.89 6.28
N PHE A 230 -16.50 3.66 6.35
CA PHE A 230 -17.06 2.51 5.66
C PHE A 230 -17.11 1.32 6.62
N GLU A 231 -18.14 0.49 6.49
CA GLU A 231 -18.28 -0.72 7.30
C GLU A 231 -18.25 -1.95 6.41
N ILE A 232 -17.34 -2.87 6.72
CA ILE A 232 -17.26 -4.18 6.06
C ILE A 232 -17.89 -5.24 6.95
N TYR A 233 -18.61 -6.16 6.32
CA TYR A 233 -19.38 -7.20 6.99
C TYR A 233 -18.81 -8.58 6.70
N GLN A 234 -19.31 -9.59 7.43
CA GLN A 234 -19.02 -10.98 7.07
C GLN A 234 -19.43 -11.25 5.61
N GLY A 235 -18.53 -11.85 4.86
CA GLY A 235 -18.66 -12.06 3.43
C GLY A 235 -17.98 -11.00 2.56
N ASP A 236 -17.53 -9.88 3.13
CA ASP A 236 -16.81 -8.85 2.40
C ASP A 236 -15.31 -9.14 2.36
N MET A 237 -14.68 -8.78 1.24
CA MET A 237 -13.23 -8.63 1.11
C MET A 237 -12.90 -7.19 0.77
N ILE A 238 -11.82 -6.66 1.33
CA ILE A 238 -11.30 -5.34 0.96
C ILE A 238 -9.87 -5.47 0.42
N PHE A 239 -9.66 -4.95 -0.79
CA PHE A 239 -8.42 -5.07 -1.55
C PHE A 239 -7.74 -3.72 -1.71
N PHE A 240 -6.65 -3.52 -0.98
CA PHE A 240 -5.76 -2.37 -1.12
C PHE A 240 -4.70 -2.69 -2.17
N TYR A 241 -4.37 -1.73 -3.02
CA TYR A 241 -3.40 -1.91 -4.10
C TYR A 241 -2.72 -0.59 -4.47
N THR A 242 -1.51 -0.68 -5.02
CA THR A 242 -0.79 0.45 -5.60
C THR A 242 -0.98 0.49 -7.11
N ASP A 243 -0.75 1.65 -7.73
CA ASP A 243 -0.95 1.89 -9.16
C ASP A 243 -0.05 1.03 -10.05
N GLY A 244 1.12 0.57 -9.53
CA GLY A 244 1.96 -0.38 -10.23
C GLY A 244 1.25 -1.65 -10.70
N ILE A 245 0.09 -2.01 -10.11
CA ILE A 245 -0.77 -3.10 -10.59
C ILE A 245 -1.59 -2.64 -11.79
N THR A 246 -2.33 -1.54 -11.67
CA THR A 246 -3.27 -1.08 -12.70
C THR A 246 -2.59 -0.35 -13.85
N GLU A 247 -1.44 0.29 -13.59
CA GLU A 247 -0.64 0.99 -14.59
C GLU A 247 0.44 0.12 -15.25
N ALA A 248 0.49 -1.17 -14.93
CA ALA A 248 1.37 -2.11 -15.63
C ALA A 248 1.08 -2.14 -17.14
N PHE A 249 2.12 -1.96 -17.98
CA PHE A 249 2.00 -1.79 -19.44
C PHE A 249 2.34 -3.06 -20.22
N ASP A 250 1.55 -3.40 -21.24
CA ASP A 250 1.93 -4.36 -22.27
C ASP A 250 2.74 -3.67 -23.38
N TYR A 251 4.06 -3.78 -23.31
CA TYR A 251 4.96 -3.22 -24.31
C TYR A 251 5.03 -4.02 -25.61
N ARG A 252 4.41 -5.21 -25.67
CA ARG A 252 4.43 -6.09 -26.86
C ARG A 252 3.35 -5.74 -27.86
N ALA A 253 2.25 -5.17 -27.40
CA ALA A 253 1.07 -4.91 -28.22
C ALA A 253 0.87 -3.40 -28.45
N ASP A 254 0.01 -2.78 -27.70
CA ASP A 254 -0.49 -1.43 -27.94
C ASP A 254 -0.12 -0.41 -26.83
N ASN A 255 0.79 -0.77 -25.94
CA ASN A 255 1.11 -0.01 -24.72
C ASN A 255 -0.14 0.24 -23.86
N SER A 256 -1.10 -0.69 -23.86
CA SER A 256 -2.25 -0.59 -22.97
C SER A 256 -1.85 -0.88 -21.53
N GLN A 257 -2.57 -0.25 -20.60
CA GLN A 257 -2.44 -0.55 -19.18
C GLN A 257 -3.27 -1.79 -18.80
N TYR A 258 -2.86 -2.49 -17.75
CA TYR A 258 -3.65 -3.57 -17.16
C TYR A 258 -5.05 -3.07 -16.78
N GLY A 259 -5.13 -1.99 -16.05
CA GLY A 259 -6.31 -1.20 -15.76
C GLY A 259 -7.23 -1.81 -14.69
N GLU A 260 -8.06 -0.96 -14.11
CA GLU A 260 -8.99 -1.35 -13.04
C GLU A 260 -10.00 -2.42 -13.46
N LYS A 261 -10.50 -2.36 -14.70
CA LYS A 261 -11.50 -3.33 -15.19
C LYS A 261 -11.02 -4.78 -15.17
N ARG A 262 -9.76 -5.02 -15.54
CA ARG A 262 -9.17 -6.37 -15.45
C ARG A 262 -8.97 -6.79 -14.01
N LEU A 263 -8.56 -5.85 -13.15
CA LEU A 263 -8.42 -6.09 -11.72
C LEU A 263 -9.78 -6.44 -11.07
N GLU A 264 -10.83 -5.66 -11.34
CA GLU A 264 -12.19 -5.92 -10.85
C GLU A 264 -12.70 -7.30 -11.29
N GLN A 265 -12.56 -7.62 -12.58
CA GLN A 265 -12.96 -8.92 -13.12
C GLN A 265 -12.21 -10.05 -12.41
N LYS A 266 -10.89 -9.89 -12.21
CA LYS A 266 -10.07 -10.92 -11.55
C LYS A 266 -10.44 -11.10 -10.09
N LEU A 267 -10.75 -10.03 -9.37
CA LEU A 267 -11.23 -10.07 -7.98
C LEU A 267 -12.56 -10.83 -7.87
N LEU A 268 -13.49 -10.58 -8.81
CA LEU A 268 -14.78 -11.28 -8.83
C LEU A 268 -14.61 -12.78 -9.13
N GLU A 269 -13.80 -13.13 -10.13
CA GLU A 269 -13.52 -14.52 -10.50
C GLU A 269 -12.89 -15.34 -9.37
N MET A 270 -12.13 -14.69 -8.49
CA MET A 270 -11.35 -15.34 -7.43
C MET A 270 -11.94 -15.12 -6.02
N SER A 271 -13.13 -14.53 -5.92
CA SER A 271 -13.70 -14.10 -4.64
C SER A 271 -13.89 -15.22 -3.60
N ASP A 272 -13.99 -16.48 -4.04
CA ASP A 272 -14.17 -17.64 -3.15
C ASP A 272 -12.84 -18.28 -2.72
N LEU A 273 -11.71 -17.79 -3.24
CA LEU A 273 -10.40 -18.35 -2.90
C LEU A 273 -9.83 -17.72 -1.61
N PRO A 274 -8.95 -18.44 -0.90
CA PRO A 274 -8.20 -17.86 0.20
C PRO A 274 -7.45 -16.57 -0.21
N PRO A 275 -7.41 -15.54 0.62
CA PRO A 275 -6.87 -14.21 0.27
C PRO A 275 -5.47 -14.23 -0.35
N GLN A 276 -4.60 -15.12 0.14
CA GLN A 276 -3.24 -15.20 -0.41
C GLN A 276 -3.23 -15.74 -1.85
N LEU A 277 -4.15 -16.67 -2.18
CA LEU A 277 -4.28 -17.19 -3.55
C LEU A 277 -4.87 -16.14 -4.48
N VAL A 278 -5.84 -15.34 -4.02
CA VAL A 278 -6.36 -14.20 -4.79
C VAL A 278 -5.24 -13.24 -5.15
N VAL A 279 -4.46 -12.79 -4.15
CA VAL A 279 -3.35 -11.86 -4.37
C VAL A 279 -2.31 -12.44 -5.33
N ASN A 280 -1.92 -13.70 -5.16
CA ASN A 280 -0.97 -14.35 -6.06
C ASN A 280 -1.52 -14.40 -7.51
N SER A 281 -2.79 -14.79 -7.68
CA SER A 281 -3.42 -14.87 -9.01
C SER A 281 -3.54 -13.52 -9.71
N ILE A 282 -3.71 -12.42 -8.95
CA ILE A 282 -3.69 -11.07 -9.50
C ILE A 282 -2.29 -10.75 -10.03
N PHE A 283 -1.24 -11.02 -9.25
CA PHE A 283 0.14 -10.75 -9.68
C PHE A 283 0.52 -11.60 -10.90
N ASP A 284 0.16 -12.88 -10.91
CA ASP A 284 0.36 -13.76 -12.07
C ASP A 284 -0.36 -13.19 -13.31
N SER A 285 -1.59 -12.72 -13.16
CA SER A 285 -2.36 -12.11 -14.25
C SER A 285 -1.71 -10.83 -14.79
N VAL A 286 -1.12 -10.00 -13.92
CA VAL A 286 -0.36 -8.81 -14.34
C VAL A 286 0.89 -9.23 -15.11
N TYR A 287 1.64 -10.24 -14.63
CA TYR A 287 2.83 -10.73 -15.33
C TYR A 287 2.52 -11.38 -16.68
N ASP A 288 1.44 -12.14 -16.78
CA ASP A 288 0.95 -12.68 -18.05
C ASP A 288 0.61 -11.55 -19.03
N PHE A 289 0.00 -10.47 -18.53
CA PHE A 289 -0.37 -9.30 -19.32
C PHE A 289 0.87 -8.55 -19.82
N ILE A 290 1.84 -8.23 -18.96
CA ILE A 290 3.06 -7.52 -19.37
C ILE A 290 4.07 -8.42 -20.08
N GLY A 291 3.99 -9.73 -19.91
CA GLY A 291 4.76 -10.75 -20.61
C GLY A 291 6.12 -11.09 -20.04
N SER A 292 6.70 -10.26 -19.17
CA SER A 292 7.95 -10.56 -18.45
C SER A 292 8.08 -9.67 -17.22
N HIS A 293 8.67 -10.21 -16.16
CA HIS A 293 9.05 -9.44 -14.97
C HIS A 293 9.97 -8.24 -15.29
N GLU A 294 10.75 -8.31 -16.35
CA GLU A 294 11.66 -7.24 -16.79
C GLU A 294 10.92 -5.97 -17.23
N TYR A 295 9.64 -6.10 -17.57
CA TYR A 295 8.79 -4.98 -17.97
C TYR A 295 8.07 -4.30 -16.80
N GLN A 296 8.21 -4.83 -15.59
CA GLN A 296 7.68 -4.18 -14.40
C GLN A 296 8.47 -2.92 -14.07
N LYS A 297 7.85 -1.76 -14.24
CA LYS A 297 8.50 -0.45 -14.09
C LYS A 297 8.33 0.15 -12.70
N ASP A 298 7.28 -0.25 -11.98
CA ASP A 298 6.97 0.28 -10.67
C ASP A 298 6.82 -0.83 -9.63
N ASP A 299 6.82 -0.45 -8.38
CA ASP A 299 6.54 -1.34 -7.28
C ASP A 299 5.07 -1.77 -7.32
N MET A 300 4.78 -3.03 -7.03
CA MET A 300 3.43 -3.56 -6.93
C MET A 300 3.17 -4.08 -5.54
N THR A 301 2.19 -3.52 -4.87
CA THR A 301 1.77 -3.93 -3.53
C THR A 301 0.27 -4.17 -3.48
N ALA A 302 -0.12 -5.27 -2.84
CA ALA A 302 -1.52 -5.58 -2.57
C ALA A 302 -1.68 -6.15 -1.17
N VAL A 303 -2.74 -5.72 -0.48
CA VAL A 303 -3.20 -6.28 0.80
C VAL A 303 -4.68 -6.56 0.69
N LEU A 304 -5.05 -7.83 0.80
CA LEU A 304 -6.43 -8.30 0.81
C LEU A 304 -6.81 -8.72 2.22
N ILE A 305 -7.82 -8.09 2.78
CA ILE A 305 -8.42 -8.44 4.06
C ILE A 305 -9.78 -9.07 3.77
N ASP A 306 -10.01 -10.27 4.26
CA ASP A 306 -11.23 -11.05 4.06
C ASP A 306 -11.92 -11.30 5.40
N LEU A 307 -13.23 -11.04 5.44
CA LEU A 307 -14.13 -11.40 6.53
C LEU A 307 -15.03 -12.55 6.05
N PRO A 308 -14.58 -13.81 6.13
CA PRO A 308 -15.37 -14.92 5.64
C PRO A 308 -16.67 -15.06 6.45
N HIS A 309 -17.69 -15.65 5.82
CA HIS A 309 -18.85 -16.11 6.58
C HIS A 309 -18.39 -17.17 7.59
N VAL A 310 -18.83 -17.02 8.82
CA VAL A 310 -18.64 -18.02 9.88
C VAL A 310 -19.95 -18.80 9.96
N ASP A 311 -19.89 -20.09 9.60
CA ASP A 311 -21.02 -21.02 9.73
C ASP A 311 -21.42 -21.27 11.18
#